data_ee8f0ca13ad4f2b302211a125ed76245
#
_entry.id   ee8f0ca13ad4f2b302211a125ed76245
#
_cell.length_a   1.000
_cell.length_b   1.000
_cell.length_c   1.000
_cell.angle_alpha   90.00
_cell.angle_beta   90.00
_cell.angle_gamma   90.00
#
_symmetry.space_group_name_H-M   'P 1'
#
loop_
_entity.id
_entity.type
_entity.pdbx_description
1 polymer ?
#
loop_
_entity_poly.entity_id
_entity_poly.type
_entity_poly.pdbx_seq_one_letter_code
_entity_poly.pdbx_strand_id
1 'polypeptide(L)'
;RSGDVMKSTTPELEHLTGSAKEAAMLTKEERIAYIRSDRWIAYPRAQNALNRLEELLVWPRKQRMPNLLIVGPTNNGKSKIVEKFRRDHSLVDGPESAHEFVPIVMMQAPSEPGSGRFYAMLLGSMGAPFNPHARVAELEQLALRLMKTVGARMLIIDELHNILAGSANTRRGILNLLRFLGNELQIPIVGVGTREAYMAIRSDDQLESRFDPLALPNWEEGEELKSLMASFAGSLPLKKPSQIATVSISKYILVRTGGTMGEMTRLLT
;
A
#
# COMPACT_ATOMS: atom_id res chain seq x y z
N ARG A 1 1.15 14.84 62.50
CA ARG A 1 0.29 14.37 61.37
C ARG A 1 0.97 14.80 60.09
N SER A 2 1.83 13.90 59.61
CA SER A 2 2.49 14.02 58.29
C SER A 2 1.50 13.61 57.23
N GLY A 3 1.12 14.54 56.37
CA GLY A 3 0.36 14.26 55.17
C GLY A 3 1.32 13.71 54.10
N ASP A 4 1.17 12.46 53.75
CA ASP A 4 1.79 11.85 52.57
C ASP A 4 1.16 12.45 51.35
N VAL A 5 1.87 13.38 50.72
CA VAL A 5 1.53 13.87 49.36
C VAL A 5 1.93 12.77 48.39
N MET A 6 0.97 11.95 47.97
CA MET A 6 1.13 11.08 46.84
C MET A 6 1.57 11.94 45.61
N LYS A 7 2.86 11.91 45.33
CA LYS A 7 3.36 12.39 44.03
C LYS A 7 2.78 11.49 42.96
N SER A 8 1.80 11.98 42.21
CA SER A 8 1.37 11.38 40.96
C SER A 8 2.51 11.54 39.95
N THR A 9 3.42 10.58 39.92
CA THR A 9 4.42 10.48 38.87
C THR A 9 3.66 10.19 37.57
N THR A 10 3.53 11.20 36.74
CA THR A 10 3.12 11.01 35.32
C THR A 10 4.10 9.98 34.73
N PRO A 11 3.65 8.86 34.19
CA PRO A 11 4.55 7.86 33.65
C PRO A 11 5.38 8.51 32.54
N GLU A 12 6.70 8.34 32.60
CA GLU A 12 7.60 8.73 31.53
C GLU A 12 7.29 7.86 30.30
N LEU A 13 6.53 8.43 29.32
CA LEU A 13 6.12 7.75 28.09
C LEU A 13 7.07 8.07 26.92
N GLU A 14 8.35 8.34 27.21
CA GLU A 14 9.35 8.68 26.21
C GLU A 14 9.61 7.56 25.20
N HIS A 15 9.34 6.31 25.58
CA HIS A 15 9.45 5.12 24.72
C HIS A 15 8.35 5.02 23.67
N LEU A 16 7.30 5.86 23.72
CA LEU A 16 6.17 5.86 22.79
C LEU A 16 6.28 6.97 21.77
N THR A 17 5.77 6.71 20.59
CA THR A 17 5.64 7.71 19.51
C THR A 17 4.32 8.46 19.58
N GLY A 18 4.29 9.71 19.15
CA GLY A 18 3.14 10.57 18.90
C GLY A 18 1.79 10.11 19.46
N SER A 19 0.92 9.64 18.61
CA SER A 19 -0.43 9.18 18.95
C SER A 19 -0.49 8.01 19.96
N ALA A 20 0.56 7.21 20.07
CA ALA A 20 0.63 6.15 21.08
C ALA A 20 0.81 6.71 22.50
N LYS A 21 1.48 7.86 22.67
CA LYS A 21 1.56 8.58 23.95
C LYS A 21 0.21 9.03 24.44
N GLU A 22 -0.56 9.64 23.55
CA GLU A 22 -1.93 10.09 23.84
C GLU A 22 -2.82 8.90 24.20
N ALA A 23 -2.76 7.85 23.37
CA ALA A 23 -3.51 6.62 23.62
C ALA A 23 -3.15 5.92 24.93
N ALA A 24 -1.89 6.00 25.41
CA ALA A 24 -1.47 5.42 26.66
C ALA A 24 -2.14 6.04 27.90
N MET A 25 -2.69 7.26 27.77
CA MET A 25 -3.42 7.95 28.84
C MET A 25 -4.90 7.55 28.91
N LEU A 26 -5.40 6.83 27.89
CA LEU A 26 -6.79 6.37 27.82
C LEU A 26 -7.06 5.21 28.79
N THR A 27 -8.34 4.86 28.94
CA THR A 27 -8.78 3.69 29.68
C THR A 27 -8.22 2.39 29.09
N LYS A 28 -8.28 1.30 29.82
CA LYS A 28 -7.80 -0.01 29.34
C LYS A 28 -8.54 -0.45 28.06
N GLU A 29 -9.83 -0.26 28.04
CA GLU A 29 -10.72 -0.64 26.95
C GLU A 29 -10.41 0.18 25.67
N GLU A 30 -10.24 1.47 25.81
CA GLU A 30 -9.87 2.37 24.71
C GLU A 30 -8.48 2.06 24.17
N ARG A 31 -7.52 1.75 25.03
CA ARG A 31 -6.17 1.31 24.61
C ARG A 31 -6.21 0.01 23.84
N ILE A 32 -7.03 -0.97 24.25
CA ILE A 32 -7.21 -2.22 23.50
C ILE A 32 -7.85 -1.93 22.15
N ALA A 33 -8.87 -1.07 22.09
CA ALA A 33 -9.47 -0.65 20.83
C ALA A 33 -8.45 0.03 19.91
N TYR A 34 -7.62 0.92 20.45
CA TYR A 34 -6.53 1.57 19.73
C TYR A 34 -5.51 0.54 19.18
N ILE A 35 -5.11 -0.46 19.99
CA ILE A 35 -4.16 -1.51 19.55
C ILE A 35 -4.75 -2.30 18.38
N ARG A 36 -6.04 -2.58 18.39
CA ARG A 36 -6.75 -3.35 17.35
C ARG A 36 -7.16 -2.53 16.14
N SER A 37 -7.07 -1.21 16.21
CA SER A 37 -7.39 -0.34 15.08
C SER A 37 -6.37 -0.49 13.95
N ASP A 38 -6.80 -0.18 12.74
CA ASP A 38 -5.91 -0.14 11.58
C ASP A 38 -4.97 1.07 11.69
N ARG A 39 -3.69 0.82 11.88
CA ARG A 39 -2.67 1.83 12.11
C ARG A 39 -1.49 1.67 11.16
N TRP A 40 -0.94 2.78 10.78
CA TRP A 40 0.33 2.80 10.07
C TRP A 40 1.50 2.62 11.03
N ILE A 41 2.33 1.64 10.75
CA ILE A 41 3.61 1.44 11.45
C ILE A 41 4.71 1.79 10.46
N ALA A 42 5.47 2.85 10.77
CA ALA A 42 6.57 3.28 9.92
C ALA A 42 7.77 2.34 10.08
N TYR A 43 8.36 1.93 8.97
CA TYR A 43 9.59 1.15 8.92
C TYR A 43 10.36 1.46 7.62
N PRO A 44 11.70 1.23 7.60
CA PRO A 44 12.56 1.69 6.50
C PRO A 44 12.14 1.21 5.12
N ARG A 45 11.76 -0.07 4.97
CA ARG A 45 11.31 -0.62 3.66
C ARG A 45 10.03 0.05 3.16
N ALA A 46 9.07 0.32 4.06
CA ALA A 46 7.85 1.04 3.69
C ALA A 46 8.15 2.49 3.30
N GLN A 47 9.04 3.15 4.04
CA GLN A 47 9.45 4.51 3.70
C GLN A 47 10.15 4.58 2.34
N ASN A 48 11.02 3.62 2.04
CA ASN A 48 11.62 3.51 0.70
C ASN A 48 10.57 3.35 -0.40
N ALA A 49 9.56 2.50 -0.17
CA ALA A 49 8.46 2.33 -1.13
C ALA A 49 7.66 3.62 -1.32
N LEU A 50 7.33 4.34 -0.23
CA LEU A 50 6.65 5.64 -0.29
C LEU A 50 7.48 6.66 -1.07
N ASN A 51 8.79 6.76 -0.82
CA ASN A 51 9.67 7.68 -1.52
C ASN A 51 9.70 7.41 -3.04
N ARG A 52 9.73 6.12 -3.44
CA ARG A 52 9.67 5.73 -4.86
C ARG A 52 8.33 6.10 -5.51
N LEU A 53 7.23 5.99 -4.77
CA LEU A 53 5.91 6.41 -5.24
C LEU A 53 5.83 7.93 -5.40
N GLU A 54 6.42 8.71 -4.46
CA GLU A 54 6.53 10.17 -4.56
C GLU A 54 7.31 10.60 -5.81
N GLU A 55 8.48 9.99 -6.04
CA GLU A 55 9.29 10.27 -7.22
C GLU A 55 8.50 10.06 -8.51
N LEU A 56 7.71 8.97 -8.59
CA LEU A 56 6.88 8.67 -9.74
C LEU A 56 5.71 9.65 -9.90
N LEU A 57 5.07 10.06 -8.80
CA LEU A 57 3.91 10.96 -8.83
C LEU A 57 4.28 12.34 -9.40
N VAL A 58 5.49 12.83 -9.09
CA VAL A 58 5.99 14.12 -9.59
C VAL A 58 6.73 14.01 -10.92
N TRP A 59 6.89 12.80 -11.47
CA TRP A 59 7.63 12.59 -12.71
C TRP A 59 6.99 13.36 -13.89
N PRO A 60 7.81 14.07 -14.69
CA PRO A 60 7.29 14.78 -15.86
C PRO A 60 6.65 13.83 -16.86
N ARG A 61 5.50 14.21 -17.39
CA ARG A 61 4.80 13.39 -18.41
C ARG A 61 5.65 13.19 -19.64
N LYS A 62 5.77 11.96 -20.08
CA LYS A 62 6.45 11.57 -21.31
C LYS A 62 5.78 10.34 -21.92
N GLN A 63 6.05 10.08 -23.18
CA GLN A 63 5.42 8.96 -23.91
C GLN A 63 5.71 7.59 -23.27
N ARG A 64 6.90 7.41 -22.69
CA ARG A 64 7.29 6.20 -21.97
C ARG A 64 7.50 6.54 -20.50
N MET A 65 6.42 6.46 -19.72
CA MET A 65 6.51 6.66 -18.27
C MET A 65 7.21 5.48 -17.60
N PRO A 66 8.05 5.75 -16.59
CA PRO A 66 8.52 4.69 -15.71
C PRO A 66 7.37 4.16 -14.87
N ASN A 67 7.36 2.86 -14.62
CA ASN A 67 6.39 2.17 -13.80
C ASN A 67 7.09 1.51 -12.60
N LEU A 68 6.34 1.13 -11.60
CA LEU A 68 6.84 0.44 -10.41
C LEU A 68 6.08 -0.87 -10.22
N LEU A 69 6.79 -1.94 -9.86
CA LEU A 69 6.17 -3.20 -9.46
C LEU A 69 6.58 -3.55 -8.03
N ILE A 70 5.67 -3.34 -7.08
CA ILE A 70 5.89 -3.72 -5.68
C ILE A 70 5.59 -5.21 -5.53
N VAL A 71 6.63 -5.98 -5.22
CA VAL A 71 6.59 -7.45 -5.23
C VAL A 71 6.91 -7.99 -3.85
N GLY A 72 6.12 -8.94 -3.39
CA GLY A 72 6.41 -9.64 -2.14
C GLY A 72 5.38 -10.72 -1.83
N PRO A 73 5.64 -11.57 -0.84
CA PRO A 73 4.70 -12.58 -0.38
C PRO A 73 3.35 -11.99 0.01
N THR A 74 2.33 -12.82 0.00
CA THR A 74 1.00 -12.45 0.52
C THR A 74 1.11 -12.03 1.99
N ASN A 75 0.25 -11.12 2.43
CA ASN A 75 0.20 -10.64 3.81
C ASN A 75 1.49 -9.95 4.29
N ASN A 76 2.26 -9.35 3.37
CA ASN A 76 3.53 -8.67 3.70
C ASN A 76 3.47 -7.13 3.61
N GLY A 77 2.28 -6.54 3.75
CA GLY A 77 2.08 -5.10 3.91
C GLY A 77 2.07 -4.28 2.61
N LYS A 78 2.15 -4.90 1.43
CA LYS A 78 2.17 -4.22 0.13
C LYS A 78 0.96 -3.28 -0.06
N SER A 79 -0.25 -3.81 0.08
CA SER A 79 -1.49 -3.05 -0.07
C SER A 79 -1.60 -1.89 0.92
N LYS A 80 -1.14 -2.08 2.16
CA LYS A 80 -1.11 -1.02 3.19
C LYS A 80 -0.21 0.16 2.82
N ILE A 81 0.91 -0.09 2.15
CA ILE A 81 1.81 0.97 1.68
C ILE A 81 1.11 1.84 0.62
N VAL A 82 0.50 1.22 -0.39
CA VAL A 82 -0.17 1.97 -1.46
C VAL A 82 -1.47 2.62 -1.01
N GLU A 83 -2.22 2.02 -0.08
CA GLU A 83 -3.39 2.63 0.57
C GLU A 83 -2.99 3.87 1.38
N LYS A 84 -1.91 3.77 2.16
CA LYS A 84 -1.37 4.94 2.88
C LYS A 84 -0.97 6.03 1.91
N PHE A 85 -0.22 5.70 0.86
CA PHE A 85 0.20 6.65 -0.15
C PHE A 85 -1.00 7.36 -0.79
N ARG A 86 -2.02 6.61 -1.21
CA ARG A 86 -3.25 7.18 -1.76
C ARG A 86 -3.97 8.09 -0.76
N ARG A 87 -4.08 7.68 0.50
CA ARG A 87 -4.74 8.47 1.54
C ARG A 87 -4.02 9.78 1.84
N ASP A 88 -2.70 9.76 1.87
CA ASP A 88 -1.89 10.95 2.11
C ASP A 88 -1.99 11.98 0.94
N HIS A 89 -2.36 11.51 -0.26
CA HIS A 89 -2.56 12.32 -1.46
C HIS A 89 -4.04 12.45 -1.88
N SER A 90 -4.98 11.93 -1.07
CA SER A 90 -6.38 12.20 -1.31
C SER A 90 -6.68 13.66 -0.95
N LEU A 91 -7.53 14.30 -1.75
CA LEU A 91 -7.78 15.71 -1.76
C LEU A 91 -7.96 16.33 -0.37
N VAL A 92 -7.26 17.43 -0.18
CA VAL A 92 -7.74 18.51 0.67
C VAL A 92 -8.82 19.23 -0.13
N ASP A 93 -10.05 19.24 0.36
CA ASP A 93 -11.16 19.98 -0.24
C ASP A 93 -10.75 21.41 -0.61
N GLY A 94 -10.61 21.68 -1.89
CA GLY A 94 -10.50 23.04 -2.40
C GLY A 94 -11.91 23.57 -2.66
N PRO A 95 -12.33 24.67 -2.06
CA PRO A 95 -13.72 25.12 -2.07
C PRO A 95 -14.27 25.61 -3.42
N GLU A 96 -13.52 25.54 -4.52
CA GLU A 96 -13.92 26.19 -5.78
C GLU A 96 -13.80 25.36 -7.07
N SER A 97 -13.42 24.09 -7.06
CA SER A 97 -13.37 23.31 -8.29
C SER A 97 -14.65 22.50 -8.50
N ALA A 98 -15.33 22.74 -9.61
CA ALA A 98 -16.53 22.01 -10.04
C ALA A 98 -16.26 20.52 -10.37
N HIS A 99 -15.01 20.08 -10.30
CA HIS A 99 -14.59 18.71 -10.57
C HIS A 99 -13.69 18.21 -9.45
N GLU A 100 -13.99 17.03 -8.96
CA GLU A 100 -13.18 16.32 -7.98
C GLU A 100 -11.85 15.91 -8.67
N PHE A 101 -10.73 16.41 -8.13
CA PHE A 101 -9.39 16.07 -8.62
C PHE A 101 -8.90 14.82 -7.91
N VAL A 102 -8.64 13.73 -8.64
CA VAL A 102 -8.17 12.44 -8.10
C VAL A 102 -6.79 12.12 -8.68
N PRO A 103 -5.71 12.60 -8.07
CA PRO A 103 -4.36 12.40 -8.61
C PRO A 103 -3.92 10.94 -8.62
N ILE A 104 -4.40 10.13 -7.68
CA ILE A 104 -4.05 8.72 -7.55
C ILE A 104 -5.33 7.89 -7.67
N VAL A 105 -5.48 7.23 -8.80
CA VAL A 105 -6.53 6.23 -9.00
C VAL A 105 -5.98 4.87 -8.58
N MET A 106 -6.67 4.21 -7.67
CA MET A 106 -6.29 2.89 -7.18
C MET A 106 -7.42 1.91 -7.37
N MET A 107 -7.12 0.77 -7.97
CA MET A 107 -8.06 -0.32 -8.15
C MET A 107 -7.45 -1.64 -7.68
N GLN A 108 -8.31 -2.57 -7.29
CA GLN A 108 -7.95 -3.97 -7.16
C GLN A 108 -8.12 -4.67 -8.51
N ALA A 109 -7.15 -5.48 -8.92
CA ALA A 109 -7.27 -6.27 -10.13
C ALA A 109 -8.44 -7.27 -9.99
N PRO A 110 -9.26 -7.46 -11.05
CA PRO A 110 -10.33 -8.46 -11.01
C PRO A 110 -9.75 -9.87 -10.82
N SER A 111 -10.52 -10.74 -10.17
CA SER A 111 -10.13 -12.14 -9.89
C SER A 111 -9.93 -12.98 -11.15
N GLU A 112 -10.55 -12.57 -12.25
CA GLU A 112 -10.40 -13.23 -13.54
C GLU A 112 -9.89 -12.23 -14.59
N PRO A 113 -8.95 -12.64 -15.43
CA PRO A 113 -8.41 -11.77 -16.47
C PRO A 113 -9.45 -11.48 -17.55
N GLY A 114 -9.46 -10.22 -18.02
CA GLY A 114 -10.34 -9.78 -19.10
C GLY A 114 -10.40 -8.26 -19.19
N SER A 115 -10.26 -7.71 -20.42
CA SER A 115 -10.24 -6.27 -20.63
C SER A 115 -11.55 -5.59 -20.18
N GLY A 116 -12.70 -6.19 -20.46
CA GLY A 116 -14.00 -5.64 -20.02
C GLY A 116 -14.12 -5.57 -18.50
N ARG A 117 -13.71 -6.63 -17.78
CA ARG A 117 -13.70 -6.64 -16.32
C ARG A 117 -12.70 -5.64 -15.74
N PHE A 118 -11.53 -5.50 -16.38
CA PHE A 118 -10.55 -4.52 -15.99
C PHE A 118 -11.10 -3.10 -16.04
N TYR A 119 -11.69 -2.70 -17.17
CA TYR A 119 -12.27 -1.37 -17.31
C TYR A 119 -13.48 -1.15 -16.38
N ALA A 120 -14.31 -2.16 -16.16
CA ALA A 120 -15.41 -2.09 -15.22
C ALA A 120 -14.92 -1.84 -13.78
N MET A 121 -13.86 -2.54 -13.34
CA MET A 121 -13.25 -2.33 -12.03
C MET A 121 -12.60 -0.94 -11.94
N LEU A 122 -11.94 -0.49 -13.00
CA LEU A 122 -11.34 0.85 -13.05
C LEU A 122 -12.40 1.95 -12.94
N LEU A 123 -13.49 1.84 -13.68
CA LEU A 123 -14.64 2.77 -13.60
C LEU A 123 -15.29 2.74 -12.20
N GLY A 124 -15.52 1.55 -11.66
CA GLY A 124 -16.05 1.38 -10.32
C GLY A 124 -15.17 1.99 -9.23
N SER A 125 -13.85 1.90 -9.35
CA SER A 125 -12.91 2.50 -8.38
C SER A 125 -12.95 4.04 -8.36
N MET A 126 -13.42 4.64 -9.45
CA MET A 126 -13.65 6.10 -9.56
C MET A 126 -15.10 6.50 -9.27
N GLY A 127 -15.95 5.57 -8.81
CA GLY A 127 -17.37 5.85 -8.55
C GLY A 127 -18.20 6.15 -9.79
N ALA A 128 -17.69 5.85 -10.99
CA ALA A 128 -18.37 6.18 -12.24
C ALA A 128 -19.52 5.24 -12.53
N PRO A 129 -20.71 5.75 -12.90
CA PRO A 129 -21.78 4.91 -13.43
C PRO A 129 -21.39 4.36 -14.80
N PHE A 130 -21.60 3.08 -15.04
CA PHE A 130 -21.41 2.45 -16.34
C PHE A 130 -22.43 1.34 -16.58
N ASN A 131 -22.68 1.02 -17.85
CA ASN A 131 -23.51 -0.13 -18.22
C ASN A 131 -22.67 -1.41 -18.17
N PRO A 132 -23.00 -2.41 -17.31
CA PRO A 132 -22.25 -3.67 -17.24
C PRO A 132 -22.25 -4.48 -18.54
N HIS A 133 -23.22 -4.22 -19.44
CA HIS A 133 -23.35 -4.88 -20.75
C HIS A 133 -22.76 -4.07 -21.90
N ALA A 134 -22.10 -2.94 -21.60
CA ALA A 134 -21.44 -2.13 -22.62
C ALA A 134 -20.31 -2.91 -23.30
N ARG A 135 -20.03 -2.56 -24.56
CA ARG A 135 -18.89 -3.13 -25.26
C ARG A 135 -17.58 -2.70 -24.62
N VAL A 136 -16.57 -3.56 -24.70
CA VAL A 136 -15.24 -3.27 -24.11
C VAL A 136 -14.67 -1.94 -24.59
N ALA A 137 -14.85 -1.62 -25.89
CA ALA A 137 -14.39 -0.35 -26.46
C ALA A 137 -15.10 0.88 -25.84
N GLU A 138 -16.35 0.77 -25.46
CA GLU A 138 -17.10 1.84 -24.79
C GLU A 138 -16.60 2.04 -23.35
N LEU A 139 -16.38 0.95 -22.63
CA LEU A 139 -15.81 0.99 -21.28
C LEU A 139 -14.40 1.58 -21.29
N GLU A 140 -13.57 1.20 -22.26
CA GLU A 140 -12.22 1.73 -22.45
C GLU A 140 -12.24 3.24 -22.67
N GLN A 141 -13.03 3.72 -23.63
CA GLN A 141 -13.13 5.15 -23.93
C GLN A 141 -13.65 5.94 -22.73
N LEU A 142 -14.65 5.41 -22.01
CA LEU A 142 -15.18 6.04 -20.82
C LEU A 142 -14.11 6.12 -19.71
N ALA A 143 -13.39 5.04 -19.46
CA ALA A 143 -12.32 5.00 -18.47
C ALA A 143 -11.20 5.99 -18.79
N LEU A 144 -10.72 6.02 -20.05
CA LEU A 144 -9.67 6.95 -20.47
C LEU A 144 -10.12 8.41 -20.34
N ARG A 145 -11.36 8.72 -20.74
CA ARG A 145 -11.93 10.06 -20.61
C ARG A 145 -12.01 10.47 -19.14
N LEU A 146 -12.55 9.59 -18.31
CA LEU A 146 -12.70 9.89 -16.87
C LEU A 146 -11.35 10.07 -16.17
N MET A 147 -10.37 9.21 -16.44
CA MET A 147 -9.00 9.35 -15.92
C MET A 147 -8.38 10.70 -16.28
N LYS A 148 -8.60 11.18 -17.49
CA LYS A 148 -8.15 12.52 -17.94
C LYS A 148 -8.93 13.63 -17.23
N THR A 149 -10.25 13.48 -17.08
CA THR A 149 -11.14 14.48 -16.46
C THR A 149 -10.84 14.67 -14.97
N VAL A 150 -10.64 13.57 -14.21
CA VAL A 150 -10.30 13.66 -12.79
C VAL A 150 -8.83 14.06 -12.55
N GLY A 151 -8.07 14.29 -13.60
CA GLY A 151 -6.68 14.72 -13.50
C GLY A 151 -5.74 13.64 -12.95
N ALA A 152 -6.02 12.39 -13.23
CA ALA A 152 -5.19 11.27 -12.75
C ALA A 152 -3.72 11.46 -13.14
N ARG A 153 -2.83 11.23 -12.18
CA ARG A 153 -1.37 11.32 -12.34
C ARG A 153 -0.67 9.99 -12.09
N MET A 154 -1.36 9.03 -11.47
CA MET A 154 -0.87 7.69 -11.19
C MET A 154 -2.03 6.69 -11.17
N LEU A 155 -1.80 5.50 -11.73
CA LEU A 155 -2.71 4.35 -11.61
C LEU A 155 -2.04 3.27 -10.78
N ILE A 156 -2.65 2.90 -9.66
CA ILE A 156 -2.21 1.79 -8.80
C ILE A 156 -3.14 0.60 -9.03
N ILE A 157 -2.56 -0.55 -9.32
CA ILE A 157 -3.29 -1.81 -9.54
C ILE A 157 -2.82 -2.82 -8.49
N ASP A 158 -3.64 -3.03 -7.47
CA ASP A 158 -3.35 -4.02 -6.43
C ASP A 158 -3.78 -5.43 -6.88
N GLU A 159 -3.16 -6.45 -6.32
CA GLU A 159 -3.37 -7.87 -6.66
C GLU A 159 -3.16 -8.16 -8.16
N LEU A 160 -2.17 -7.49 -8.78
CA LEU A 160 -1.90 -7.55 -10.22
C LEU A 160 -1.72 -8.99 -10.75
N HIS A 161 -1.24 -9.91 -9.92
CA HIS A 161 -1.07 -11.31 -10.28
C HIS A 161 -2.38 -12.00 -10.69
N ASN A 162 -3.55 -11.55 -10.21
CA ASN A 162 -4.84 -12.12 -10.57
C ASN A 162 -5.12 -12.03 -12.07
N ILE A 163 -4.88 -10.85 -12.67
CA ILE A 163 -5.13 -10.63 -14.10
C ILE A 163 -3.99 -11.13 -14.99
N LEU A 164 -2.84 -11.43 -14.42
CA LEU A 164 -1.70 -12.03 -15.13
C LEU A 164 -1.69 -13.56 -15.04
N ALA A 165 -2.60 -14.14 -14.29
CA ALA A 165 -2.86 -15.57 -14.27
C ALA A 165 -3.57 -16.04 -15.55
N GLY A 166 -3.58 -17.34 -15.81
CA GLY A 166 -4.29 -17.94 -16.93
C GLY A 166 -3.40 -18.25 -18.15
N SER A 167 -4.03 -18.39 -19.33
CA SER A 167 -3.34 -18.80 -20.55
C SER A 167 -2.35 -17.73 -21.05
N ALA A 168 -1.35 -18.14 -21.83
CA ALA A 168 -0.37 -17.23 -22.43
C ALA A 168 -1.03 -16.12 -23.27
N ASN A 169 -2.11 -16.45 -24.00
CA ASN A 169 -2.84 -15.48 -24.80
C ASN A 169 -3.58 -14.45 -23.94
N THR A 170 -4.24 -14.89 -22.87
CA THR A 170 -4.93 -14.02 -21.92
C THR A 170 -3.96 -13.06 -21.25
N ARG A 171 -2.84 -13.60 -20.76
CA ARG A 171 -1.76 -12.80 -20.15
C ARG A 171 -1.22 -11.75 -21.11
N ARG A 172 -0.93 -12.15 -22.38
CA ARG A 172 -0.47 -11.21 -23.40
C ARG A 172 -1.48 -10.09 -23.65
N GLY A 173 -2.78 -10.39 -23.66
CA GLY A 173 -3.84 -9.40 -23.78
C GLY A 173 -3.78 -8.34 -22.68
N ILE A 174 -3.59 -8.76 -21.43
CA ILE A 174 -3.47 -7.86 -20.28
C ILE A 174 -2.16 -7.04 -20.33
N LEU A 175 -1.04 -7.66 -20.69
CA LEU A 175 0.24 -6.94 -20.84
C LEU A 175 0.13 -5.85 -21.94
N ASN A 176 -0.55 -6.14 -23.05
CA ASN A 176 -0.84 -5.17 -24.09
C ASN A 176 -1.75 -4.03 -23.57
N LEU A 177 -2.77 -4.35 -22.77
CA LEU A 177 -3.67 -3.36 -22.17
C LEU A 177 -2.90 -2.42 -21.24
N LEU A 178 -2.04 -2.94 -20.35
CA LEU A 178 -1.22 -2.11 -19.46
C LEU A 178 -0.29 -1.18 -20.25
N ARG A 179 0.32 -1.68 -21.33
CA ARG A 179 1.16 -0.89 -22.21
C ARG A 179 0.37 0.21 -22.92
N PHE A 180 -0.82 -0.12 -23.43
CA PHE A 180 -1.72 0.84 -24.05
C PHE A 180 -2.12 1.95 -23.08
N LEU A 181 -2.56 1.60 -21.87
CA LEU A 181 -2.94 2.57 -20.83
C LEU A 181 -1.78 3.51 -20.48
N GLY A 182 -0.59 2.97 -20.25
CA GLY A 182 0.59 3.79 -19.94
C GLY A 182 0.97 4.77 -21.04
N ASN A 183 0.81 4.37 -22.31
CA ASN A 183 1.09 5.24 -23.46
C ASN A 183 0.00 6.30 -23.64
N GLU A 184 -1.27 5.92 -23.51
CA GLU A 184 -2.42 6.80 -23.77
C GLU A 184 -2.63 7.83 -22.67
N LEU A 185 -2.45 7.44 -21.40
CA LEU A 185 -2.62 8.32 -20.27
C LEU A 185 -1.35 9.12 -19.92
N GLN A 186 -0.18 8.64 -20.32
CA GLN A 186 1.13 9.22 -19.97
C GLN A 186 1.30 9.43 -18.46
N ILE A 187 0.88 8.45 -17.69
CA ILE A 187 1.03 8.39 -16.25
C ILE A 187 1.75 7.11 -15.84
N PRO A 188 2.47 7.08 -14.71
CA PRO A 188 3.05 5.86 -14.19
C PRO A 188 1.95 4.88 -13.76
N ILE A 189 2.21 3.60 -14.03
CA ILE A 189 1.42 2.49 -13.52
C ILE A 189 2.21 1.82 -12.39
N VAL A 190 1.58 1.67 -11.23
CA VAL A 190 2.13 0.95 -10.09
C VAL A 190 1.40 -0.38 -9.95
N GLY A 191 2.09 -1.47 -10.23
CA GLY A 191 1.59 -2.80 -9.97
C GLY A 191 1.97 -3.25 -8.56
N VAL A 192 1.03 -3.88 -7.87
CA VAL A 192 1.27 -4.52 -6.57
C VAL A 192 0.91 -5.99 -6.69
N GLY A 193 1.83 -6.90 -6.35
CA GLY A 193 1.56 -8.31 -6.54
C GLY A 193 2.58 -9.24 -5.90
N THR A 194 2.46 -10.50 -6.28
CA THR A 194 3.34 -11.58 -5.86
C THR A 194 4.45 -11.84 -6.90
N ARG A 195 5.29 -12.83 -6.66
CA ARG A 195 6.34 -13.25 -7.58
C ARG A 195 5.79 -13.61 -8.97
N GLU A 196 4.57 -14.13 -9.04
CA GLU A 196 3.91 -14.48 -10.30
C GLU A 196 3.69 -13.24 -11.18
N ALA A 197 3.29 -12.10 -10.59
CA ALA A 197 3.17 -10.84 -11.32
C ALA A 197 4.53 -10.39 -11.87
N TYR A 198 5.59 -10.49 -11.08
CA TYR A 198 6.95 -10.17 -11.51
C TYR A 198 7.40 -11.02 -12.68
N MET A 199 7.20 -12.35 -12.59
CA MET A 199 7.57 -13.26 -13.68
C MET A 199 6.78 -13.01 -14.96
N ALA A 200 5.49 -12.64 -14.83
CA ALA A 200 4.65 -12.32 -15.96
C ALA A 200 5.09 -11.01 -16.66
N ILE A 201 5.40 -9.96 -15.90
CA ILE A 201 5.94 -8.70 -16.46
C ILE A 201 7.28 -8.93 -17.17
N ARG A 202 8.18 -9.72 -16.58
CA ARG A 202 9.46 -10.06 -17.19
C ARG A 202 9.37 -10.92 -18.45
N SER A 203 8.22 -11.54 -18.70
CA SER A 203 8.02 -12.29 -19.95
C SER A 203 7.74 -11.41 -21.17
N ASP A 204 7.64 -10.08 -20.98
CA ASP A 204 7.42 -9.10 -22.05
C ASP A 204 8.53 -8.02 -21.97
N ASP A 205 9.48 -8.06 -22.90
CA ASP A 205 10.67 -7.17 -22.94
C ASP A 205 10.31 -5.69 -22.89
N GLN A 206 9.14 -5.30 -23.45
CA GLN A 206 8.72 -3.90 -23.47
C GLN A 206 8.18 -3.43 -22.12
N LEU A 207 7.60 -4.32 -21.33
CA LEU A 207 7.16 -4.02 -19.97
C LEU A 207 8.29 -4.22 -18.96
N GLU A 208 9.12 -5.25 -19.13
CA GLU A 208 10.31 -5.43 -18.28
C GLU A 208 11.17 -4.16 -18.25
N SER A 209 11.40 -3.55 -19.41
CA SER A 209 12.19 -2.31 -19.51
C SER A 209 11.54 -1.06 -18.90
N ARG A 210 10.27 -1.14 -18.49
CA ARG A 210 9.51 -0.01 -17.93
C ARG A 210 9.15 -0.18 -16.46
N PHE A 211 9.06 -1.42 -15.98
CA PHE A 211 8.68 -1.71 -14.61
C PHE A 211 9.90 -1.97 -13.74
N ASP A 212 10.21 -0.99 -12.88
CA ASP A 212 11.22 -1.16 -11.83
C ASP A 212 10.65 -2.05 -10.73
N PRO A 213 11.28 -3.19 -10.40
CA PRO A 213 10.83 -4.02 -9.29
C PRO A 213 11.28 -3.46 -7.95
N LEU A 214 10.36 -3.33 -7.02
CA LEU A 214 10.63 -3.06 -5.60
C LEU A 214 10.23 -4.29 -4.78
N ALA A 215 11.22 -5.03 -4.31
CA ALA A 215 10.98 -6.23 -3.54
C ALA A 215 10.70 -5.92 -2.06
N LEU A 216 9.66 -6.53 -1.53
CA LEU A 216 9.35 -6.58 -0.10
C LEU A 216 9.39 -8.04 0.36
N PRO A 217 10.61 -8.61 0.57
CA PRO A 217 10.76 -9.98 1.00
C PRO A 217 10.26 -10.19 2.43
N ASN A 218 10.13 -11.44 2.83
CA ASN A 218 9.93 -11.77 4.24
C ASN A 218 11.03 -11.15 5.11
N TRP A 219 10.70 -10.88 6.33
CA TRP A 219 11.65 -10.39 7.31
C TRP A 219 12.59 -11.51 7.72
N GLU A 220 13.86 -11.14 7.91
CA GLU A 220 14.93 -12.02 8.33
C GLU A 220 15.61 -11.45 9.59
N GLU A 221 16.39 -12.27 10.27
CA GLU A 221 17.15 -11.84 11.44
C GLU A 221 18.18 -10.77 11.04
N GLY A 222 18.17 -9.60 11.72
CA GLY A 222 19.06 -8.48 11.41
C GLY A 222 18.60 -7.15 11.97
N GLU A 223 19.35 -6.09 11.65
CA GLU A 223 19.07 -4.74 12.15
C GLU A 223 17.74 -4.15 11.63
N GLU A 224 17.31 -4.53 10.42
CA GLU A 224 16.01 -4.10 9.90
C GLU A 224 14.85 -4.67 10.71
N LEU A 225 14.93 -5.95 11.12
CA LEU A 225 13.93 -6.56 12.00
C LEU A 225 13.90 -5.88 13.36
N LYS A 226 15.06 -5.56 13.93
CA LYS A 226 15.14 -4.81 15.20
C LYS A 226 14.49 -3.44 15.10
N SER A 227 14.77 -2.73 13.99
CA SER A 227 14.15 -1.42 13.69
C SER A 227 12.63 -1.53 13.57
N LEU A 228 12.12 -2.57 12.89
CA LEU A 228 10.69 -2.85 12.80
C LEU A 228 10.10 -3.12 14.19
N MET A 229 10.72 -3.97 15.00
CA MET A 229 10.25 -4.29 16.35
C MET A 229 10.27 -3.05 17.26
N ALA A 230 11.27 -2.17 17.12
CA ALA A 230 11.30 -0.89 17.83
C ALA A 230 10.13 0.02 17.42
N SER A 231 9.81 0.08 16.12
CA SER A 231 8.64 0.81 15.62
C SER A 231 7.32 0.25 16.17
N PHE A 232 7.19 -1.07 16.25
CA PHE A 232 6.04 -1.71 16.91
C PHE A 232 5.99 -1.32 18.39
N ALA A 233 7.11 -1.48 19.12
CA ALA A 233 7.18 -1.14 20.54
C ALA A 233 6.75 0.31 20.82
N GLY A 234 7.23 1.26 20.02
CA GLY A 234 6.88 2.67 20.13
C GLY A 234 5.43 3.00 19.74
N SER A 235 4.80 2.18 18.90
CA SER A 235 3.41 2.39 18.43
C SER A 235 2.35 1.77 19.33
N LEU A 236 2.72 0.82 20.21
CA LEU A 236 1.80 0.18 21.14
C LEU A 236 1.66 1.04 22.41
N PRO A 237 0.45 1.46 22.84
CA PRO A 237 0.24 2.34 23.99
C PRO A 237 0.42 1.61 25.32
N LEU A 238 1.60 1.05 25.53
CA LEU A 238 1.98 0.33 26.74
C LEU A 238 2.56 1.31 27.76
N LYS A 239 2.10 1.24 28.99
CA LYS A 239 2.57 2.12 30.09
C LYS A 239 4.02 1.84 30.53
N LYS A 240 4.58 0.70 30.12
CA LYS A 240 5.97 0.33 30.38
C LYS A 240 6.68 0.02 29.06
N PRO A 241 7.97 0.30 28.94
CA PRO A 241 8.75 -0.05 27.76
C PRO A 241 8.65 -1.54 27.44
N SER A 242 8.48 -1.85 26.14
CA SER A 242 8.43 -3.23 25.65
C SER A 242 9.81 -3.70 25.18
N GLN A 243 10.16 -4.94 25.46
CA GLN A 243 11.43 -5.53 25.08
C GLN A 243 11.37 -6.33 23.75
N ILE A 244 10.32 -6.14 22.95
CA ILE A 244 10.15 -6.92 21.71
C ILE A 244 11.26 -6.68 20.68
N ALA A 245 12.00 -5.59 20.77
CA ALA A 245 13.15 -5.29 19.92
C ALA A 245 14.45 -5.96 20.39
N THR A 246 14.46 -6.71 21.51
CA THR A 246 15.64 -7.49 21.91
C THR A 246 15.84 -8.67 20.96
N VAL A 247 17.10 -9.09 20.76
CA VAL A 247 17.46 -10.15 19.81
C VAL A 247 16.69 -11.44 20.08
N SER A 248 16.57 -11.86 21.33
CA SER A 248 15.89 -13.11 21.69
C SER A 248 14.40 -13.08 21.40
N ILE A 249 13.72 -11.97 21.71
CA ILE A 249 12.26 -11.84 21.51
C ILE A 249 11.96 -11.63 20.03
N SER A 250 12.70 -10.78 19.32
CA SER A 250 12.51 -10.57 17.89
C SER A 250 12.76 -11.85 17.08
N LYS A 251 13.73 -12.67 17.46
CA LYS A 251 13.95 -13.99 16.84
C LYS A 251 12.78 -14.95 17.14
N TYR A 252 12.25 -14.96 18.34
CA TYR A 252 11.08 -15.77 18.69
C TYR A 252 9.86 -15.35 17.85
N ILE A 253 9.60 -14.04 17.71
CA ILE A 253 8.52 -13.51 16.88
C ILE A 253 8.72 -13.93 15.41
N LEU A 254 9.94 -13.79 14.90
CA LEU A 254 10.28 -14.16 13.53
C LEU A 254 9.96 -15.63 13.22
N VAL A 255 10.38 -16.53 14.09
CA VAL A 255 10.12 -17.97 13.94
C VAL A 255 8.61 -18.28 13.97
N ARG A 256 7.86 -17.63 14.86
CA ARG A 256 6.41 -17.84 15.00
C ARG A 256 5.60 -17.32 13.84
N THR A 257 6.08 -16.30 13.16
CA THR A 257 5.33 -15.57 12.10
C THR A 257 5.83 -15.87 10.70
N GLY A 258 6.86 -16.69 10.55
CA GLY A 258 7.48 -16.97 9.26
C GLY A 258 8.03 -15.72 8.56
N GLY A 259 8.28 -14.65 9.30
CA GLY A 259 8.81 -13.40 8.77
C GLY A 259 7.82 -12.59 7.93
N THR A 260 6.50 -12.83 8.02
CA THR A 260 5.52 -12.01 7.32
C THR A 260 5.01 -10.87 8.20
N MET A 261 4.85 -9.70 7.61
CA MET A 261 4.41 -8.49 8.32
C MET A 261 3.03 -8.65 8.97
N GLY A 262 2.09 -9.28 8.26
CA GLY A 262 0.73 -9.46 8.76
C GLY A 262 0.66 -10.40 9.95
N GLU A 263 1.43 -11.52 9.94
CA GLU A 263 1.46 -12.42 11.09
C GLU A 263 2.18 -11.79 12.29
N MET A 264 3.23 -10.97 12.06
CA MET A 264 3.85 -10.18 13.13
C MET A 264 2.85 -9.20 13.75
N THR A 265 2.10 -8.46 12.91
CA THR A 265 1.06 -7.55 13.38
C THR A 265 0.01 -8.31 14.21
N ARG A 266 -0.49 -9.43 13.69
CA ARG A 266 -1.49 -10.26 14.38
C ARG A 266 -1.00 -10.81 15.72
N LEU A 267 0.30 -11.15 15.81
CA LEU A 267 0.88 -11.65 17.06
C LEU A 267 1.05 -10.55 18.11
N LEU A 268 1.29 -9.29 17.67
CA LEU A 268 1.60 -8.16 18.53
C LEU A 268 0.38 -7.29 18.89
N THR A 269 -0.77 -7.54 18.27
CA THR A 269 -2.01 -6.78 18.50
C THR A 269 -3.15 -7.67 18.98
#